data_3cb5c2b898640905923cc0bb6031b128
#
_entry.id   3cb5c2b898640905923cc0bb6031b128
#
_cell.length_a   1.000
_cell.length_b   1.000
_cell.length_c   1.000
_cell.angle_alpha   90.00
_cell.angle_beta   90.00
_cell.angle_gamma   90.00
#
_symmetry.space_group_name_H-M   'P 1'
#
loop_
_entity.id
_entity.type
_entity.pdbx_description
1 polymer ?
#
loop_
_entity_poly.entity_id
_entity_poly.type
_entity_poly.pdbx_seq_one_letter_code
_entity_poly.pdbx_strand_id
1 'polypeptide(L)'
;MRLLLVSFLFAYALPAITLNPVKWSLSAEPAGMNGGDVLLKLHAEIEAGFHLYSLMTSPGGPTRTRVWILGQGTTATEVYQPKPETRMDPTLQINVETFTGPADFLLPASLGASRQRPLSVSLSVRYQTCSDEICLPPVERTAEAVIQAGHAVPHIPPGYQRVAIKP
;
A
#
# COMPACT_ATOMS: atom_id res chain seq x y z
N MET A 1 -53.23 40.86 12.80
CA MET A 1 -52.39 40.29 11.69
C MET A 1 -51.05 39.86 12.29
N ARG A 2 -50.92 38.56 12.61
CA ARG A 2 -49.70 38.02 13.26
C ARG A 2 -48.74 37.54 12.17
N LEU A 3 -47.58 38.16 12.04
CA LEU A 3 -46.50 37.72 11.16
C LEU A 3 -45.78 36.57 11.81
N LEU A 4 -45.87 35.37 11.21
CA LEU A 4 -45.02 34.22 11.56
C LEU A 4 -43.66 34.36 10.86
N LEU A 5 -42.62 34.65 11.64
CA LEU A 5 -41.23 34.55 11.17
C LEU A 5 -40.83 33.08 11.09
N VAL A 6 -40.70 32.57 9.88
CA VAL A 6 -40.13 31.26 9.62
C VAL A 6 -38.61 31.41 9.53
N SER A 7 -37.90 31.00 10.60
CA SER A 7 -36.46 30.94 10.59
C SER A 7 -35.99 29.71 9.83
N PHE A 8 -35.37 29.92 8.68
CA PHE A 8 -34.65 28.87 7.93
C PHE A 8 -33.29 28.62 8.59
N LEU A 9 -33.14 27.49 9.28
CA LEU A 9 -31.87 26.96 9.74
C LEU A 9 -31.12 26.38 8.55
N PHE A 10 -30.13 27.10 8.04
CA PHE A 10 -29.16 26.54 7.08
C PHE A 10 -28.21 25.62 7.83
N ALA A 11 -28.36 24.32 7.66
CA ALA A 11 -27.37 23.33 8.11
C ALA A 11 -26.15 23.37 7.17
N TYR A 12 -25.06 23.95 7.63
CA TYR A 12 -23.76 23.85 6.92
C TYR A 12 -23.20 22.44 7.12
N ALA A 13 -23.21 21.63 6.05
CA ALA A 13 -22.47 20.38 6.02
C ALA A 13 -20.95 20.71 5.96
N LEU A 14 -20.23 20.49 7.05
CA LEU A 14 -18.78 20.54 7.05
C LEU A 14 -18.24 19.38 6.21
N PRO A 15 -17.27 19.60 5.30
CA PRO A 15 -16.65 18.52 4.58
C PRO A 15 -15.95 17.59 5.58
N ALA A 16 -16.22 16.29 5.49
CA ALA A 16 -15.51 15.31 6.27
C ALA A 16 -14.04 15.27 5.81
N ILE A 17 -13.12 15.63 6.69
CA ILE A 17 -11.67 15.49 6.43
C ILE A 17 -11.36 14.00 6.50
N THR A 18 -11.09 13.39 5.36
CA THR A 18 -10.62 12.00 5.30
C THR A 18 -9.13 12.00 5.60
N LEU A 19 -8.74 11.54 6.78
CA LEU A 19 -7.34 11.31 7.12
C LEU A 19 -6.78 10.22 6.19
N ASN A 20 -5.72 10.56 5.44
CA ASN A 20 -5.00 9.62 4.59
C ASN A 20 -3.50 9.72 4.86
N PRO A 21 -3.04 9.16 6.01
CA PRO A 21 -1.67 9.34 6.48
C PRO A 21 -0.64 8.54 5.70
N VAL A 22 -1.03 7.75 4.70
CA VAL A 22 -0.09 7.02 3.83
C VAL A 22 -0.33 7.39 2.38
N LYS A 23 0.71 7.91 1.74
CA LYS A 23 0.73 8.13 0.29
C LYS A 23 1.46 6.97 -0.38
N TRP A 24 0.78 6.34 -1.33
CA TRP A 24 1.33 5.23 -2.09
C TRP A 24 1.77 5.69 -3.47
N SER A 25 2.93 5.21 -3.91
CA SER A 25 3.39 5.35 -5.29
C SER A 25 4.01 4.04 -5.77
N LEU A 26 3.85 3.76 -7.06
CA LEU A 26 4.40 2.58 -7.71
C LEU A 26 5.40 2.99 -8.76
N SER A 27 6.54 2.33 -8.79
CA SER A 27 7.51 2.40 -9.88
C SER A 27 7.87 1.01 -10.36
N ALA A 28 8.35 0.90 -11.59
CA ALA A 28 8.76 -0.34 -12.20
C ALA A 28 10.13 -0.17 -12.86
N GLU A 29 11.00 -1.16 -12.69
CA GLU A 29 12.24 -1.21 -13.47
C GLU A 29 11.94 -1.52 -14.94
N PRO A 30 12.80 -1.08 -15.89
CA PRO A 30 12.66 -1.46 -17.28
C PRO A 30 12.74 -2.97 -17.50
N ALA A 31 11.96 -3.51 -18.42
CA ALA A 31 11.93 -4.94 -18.72
C ALA A 31 12.13 -5.24 -20.21
N GLY A 32 12.63 -6.44 -20.51
CA GLY A 32 12.84 -6.89 -21.89
C GLY A 32 11.57 -6.97 -22.72
N MET A 33 11.69 -6.82 -24.02
CA MET A 33 10.56 -6.87 -24.98
C MET A 33 9.92 -8.26 -25.10
N ASN A 34 10.63 -9.32 -24.70
CA ASN A 34 10.17 -10.70 -24.87
C ASN A 34 9.47 -11.28 -23.63
N GLY A 35 9.00 -10.43 -22.73
CA GLY A 35 8.53 -10.84 -21.41
C GLY A 35 9.71 -10.97 -20.44
N GLY A 36 9.50 -11.66 -19.35
CA GLY A 36 10.52 -11.88 -18.31
C GLY A 36 10.15 -11.24 -16.99
N ASP A 37 11.12 -11.17 -16.11
CA ASP A 37 10.92 -10.66 -14.76
C ASP A 37 11.14 -9.15 -14.71
N VAL A 38 10.39 -8.49 -13.85
CA VAL A 38 10.47 -7.06 -13.57
C VAL A 38 10.40 -6.87 -12.06
N LEU A 39 11.12 -5.88 -11.55
CA LEU A 39 10.96 -5.46 -10.18
C LEU A 39 9.99 -4.27 -10.11
N LEU A 40 8.90 -4.46 -9.38
CA LEU A 40 7.97 -3.42 -9.01
C LEU A 40 8.32 -2.93 -7.61
N LYS A 41 8.36 -1.62 -7.42
CA LYS A 41 8.60 -0.99 -6.12
C LYS A 41 7.38 -0.17 -5.72
N LEU A 42 6.67 -0.65 -4.71
CA LEU A 42 5.56 0.05 -4.07
C LEU A 42 6.10 0.82 -2.87
N HIS A 43 6.08 2.14 -2.95
CA HIS A 43 6.56 3.04 -1.92
C HIS A 43 5.40 3.55 -1.07
N ALA A 44 5.57 3.48 0.25
CA ALA A 44 4.69 4.06 1.25
C ALA A 44 5.39 5.26 1.89
N GLU A 45 4.84 6.45 1.75
CA GLU A 45 5.21 7.63 2.53
C GLU A 45 4.23 7.77 3.69
N ILE A 46 4.72 7.51 4.91
CA ILE A 46 3.90 7.49 6.13
C ILE A 46 4.07 8.82 6.86
N GLU A 47 2.95 9.49 7.14
CA GLU A 47 2.92 10.74 7.86
C GLU A 47 3.41 10.56 9.31
N ALA A 48 4.18 11.55 9.81
CA ALA A 48 4.70 11.52 11.17
C ALA A 48 3.59 11.38 12.21
N GLY A 49 3.82 10.54 13.22
CA GLY A 49 2.83 10.20 14.25
C GLY A 49 1.92 9.03 13.89
N PHE A 50 1.97 8.54 12.64
CA PHE A 50 1.27 7.33 12.22
C PHE A 50 2.24 6.17 12.00
N HIS A 51 1.70 4.96 12.08
CA HIS A 51 2.40 3.73 11.75
C HIS A 51 1.53 2.83 10.87
N LEU A 52 2.18 2.13 9.95
CA LEU A 52 1.60 1.17 9.02
C LEU A 52 1.93 -0.24 9.50
N TYR A 53 0.93 -1.13 9.57
CA TYR A 53 1.17 -2.53 9.96
C TYR A 53 1.85 -3.33 8.84
N SER A 54 2.80 -4.18 9.23
CA SER A 54 3.57 -5.00 8.29
C SER A 54 2.70 -6.03 7.56
N LEU A 55 3.25 -6.65 6.51
CA LEU A 55 2.61 -7.76 5.81
C LEU A 55 2.55 -9.04 6.69
N MET A 56 3.35 -9.11 7.75
CA MET A 56 3.49 -10.28 8.62
C MET A 56 2.75 -10.14 9.95
N THR A 57 2.07 -9.02 10.20
CA THR A 57 1.26 -8.83 11.41
C THR A 57 0.32 -10.03 11.64
N SER A 58 0.36 -10.57 12.85
CA SER A 58 -0.35 -11.79 13.22
C SER A 58 -1.88 -11.64 13.12
N PRO A 59 -2.60 -12.72 12.82
CA PRO A 59 -4.06 -12.73 12.88
C PRO A 59 -4.56 -12.41 14.30
N GLY A 60 -5.73 -11.75 14.39
CA GLY A 60 -6.34 -11.35 15.66
C GLY A 60 -5.92 -9.97 16.15
N GLY A 61 -4.96 -9.34 15.48
CA GLY A 61 -4.55 -7.96 15.67
C GLY A 61 -5.11 -7.02 14.60
N PRO A 62 -4.45 -5.87 14.41
CA PRO A 62 -4.80 -4.91 13.36
C PRO A 62 -4.72 -5.52 11.97
N THR A 63 -5.40 -4.92 11.02
CA THR A 63 -5.35 -5.38 9.63
C THR A 63 -3.93 -5.18 9.06
N ARG A 64 -3.27 -6.30 8.77
CA ARG A 64 -1.96 -6.29 8.11
C ARG A 64 -2.04 -5.70 6.70
N THR A 65 -0.95 -5.13 6.24
CA THR A 65 -0.81 -4.73 4.84
C THR A 65 -0.87 -5.96 3.93
N ARG A 66 -1.61 -5.84 2.84
CA ARG A 66 -1.70 -6.85 1.76
C ARG A 66 -1.55 -6.15 0.44
N VAL A 67 -0.81 -6.76 -0.46
CA VAL A 67 -0.55 -6.24 -1.81
C VAL A 67 -0.87 -7.32 -2.82
N TRP A 68 -1.51 -6.96 -3.92
CA TRP A 68 -1.74 -7.86 -5.06
C TRP A 68 -1.78 -7.08 -6.37
N ILE A 69 -1.45 -7.78 -7.45
CA ILE A 69 -1.48 -7.22 -8.79
C ILE A 69 -2.92 -7.23 -9.31
N LEU A 70 -3.32 -6.13 -9.96
CA LEU A 70 -4.60 -6.00 -10.64
C LEU A 70 -4.43 -6.31 -12.13
N GLY A 71 -5.44 -6.97 -12.71
CA GLY A 71 -5.48 -7.31 -14.13
C GLY A 71 -4.77 -8.62 -14.46
N GLN A 72 -4.59 -8.85 -15.77
CA GLN A 72 -4.00 -10.07 -16.32
C GLN A 72 -2.64 -9.79 -16.96
N GLY A 73 -1.83 -10.84 -17.12
CA GLY A 73 -0.57 -10.76 -17.85
C GLY A 73 0.65 -10.37 -17.02
N THR A 74 0.46 -9.98 -15.77
CA THR A 74 1.55 -9.78 -14.79
C THR A 74 1.21 -10.56 -13.53
N THR A 75 2.17 -11.31 -13.01
CA THR A 75 1.97 -12.14 -11.81
C THR A 75 3.14 -11.95 -10.84
N ALA A 76 2.82 -11.96 -9.55
CA ALA A 76 3.80 -12.03 -8.48
C ALA A 76 3.32 -13.04 -7.44
N THR A 77 4.23 -13.80 -6.87
CA THR A 77 3.94 -14.81 -5.84
C THR A 77 4.51 -14.43 -4.49
N GLU A 78 5.32 -13.39 -4.46
CA GLU A 78 5.98 -12.92 -3.25
C GLU A 78 6.18 -11.40 -3.28
N VAL A 79 6.31 -10.84 -2.10
CA VAL A 79 6.66 -9.45 -1.86
C VAL A 79 7.75 -9.41 -0.80
N TYR A 80 8.67 -8.50 -0.94
CA TYR A 80 9.72 -8.24 0.03
C TYR A 80 9.43 -6.93 0.74
N GLN A 81 9.47 -6.95 2.07
CA GLN A 81 9.34 -5.76 2.90
C GLN A 81 10.64 -5.44 3.62
N PRO A 82 10.93 -4.18 3.93
CA PRO A 82 12.04 -3.87 4.83
C PRO A 82 11.78 -4.49 6.21
N LYS A 83 12.80 -4.63 7.03
CA LYS A 83 12.62 -5.15 8.40
C LYS A 83 11.73 -4.19 9.19
N PRO A 84 10.54 -4.64 9.67
CA PRO A 84 9.66 -3.80 10.48
C PRO A 84 10.22 -3.63 11.89
N GLU A 85 9.73 -2.62 12.58
CA GLU A 85 9.90 -2.45 14.01
C GLU A 85 8.85 -3.28 14.76
N THR A 86 9.29 -3.99 15.81
CA THR A 86 8.36 -4.67 16.71
C THR A 86 8.06 -3.75 17.89
N ARG A 87 6.78 -3.47 18.11
CA ARG A 87 6.31 -2.63 19.23
C ARG A 87 5.12 -3.27 19.94
N MET A 88 4.95 -2.93 21.21
CA MET A 88 3.72 -3.24 21.92
C MET A 88 2.64 -2.28 21.47
N ASP A 89 1.52 -2.80 20.96
CA ASP A 89 0.33 -2.00 20.67
C ASP A 89 -0.38 -1.70 22.01
N PRO A 90 -0.54 -0.43 22.41
CA PRO A 90 -1.08 -0.08 23.70
C PRO A 90 -2.58 -0.39 23.83
N THR A 91 -3.30 -0.43 22.72
CA THR A 91 -4.74 -0.69 22.67
C THR A 91 -5.04 -2.19 22.75
N LEU A 92 -4.26 -3.00 22.05
CA LEU A 92 -4.48 -4.44 21.94
C LEU A 92 -3.63 -5.25 22.89
N GLN A 93 -2.61 -4.64 23.50
CA GLN A 93 -1.64 -5.27 24.42
C GLN A 93 -0.92 -6.50 23.82
N ILE A 94 -0.67 -6.44 22.51
CA ILE A 94 0.08 -7.45 21.76
C ILE A 94 1.26 -6.81 21.03
N ASN A 95 2.29 -7.60 20.78
CA ASN A 95 3.38 -7.16 19.91
C ASN A 95 2.92 -7.17 18.46
N VAL A 96 3.13 -6.04 17.80
CA VAL A 96 2.85 -5.84 16.38
C VAL A 96 4.10 -5.40 15.64
N GLU A 97 4.13 -5.66 14.36
CA GLU A 97 5.19 -5.23 13.46
C GLU A 97 4.71 -4.05 12.63
N THR A 98 5.45 -2.95 12.65
CA THR A 98 5.03 -1.68 12.03
C THR A 98 6.18 -0.97 11.32
N PHE A 99 5.80 -0.01 10.47
CA PHE A 99 6.66 0.98 9.84
C PHE A 99 6.20 2.37 10.28
N THR A 100 7.14 3.22 10.70
CA THR A 100 6.87 4.59 11.20
C THR A 100 7.44 5.68 10.27
N GLY A 101 8.03 5.30 9.16
CA GLY A 101 8.61 6.18 8.16
C GLY A 101 8.48 5.57 6.76
N PRO A 102 9.16 6.13 5.76
CA PRO A 102 9.09 5.62 4.40
C PRO A 102 9.43 4.14 4.33
N ALA A 103 8.63 3.36 3.58
CA ALA A 103 8.84 1.93 3.42
C ALA A 103 8.65 1.52 1.95
N ASP A 104 9.63 0.79 1.42
CA ASP A 104 9.60 0.24 0.07
C ASP A 104 9.24 -1.25 0.11
N PHE A 105 8.21 -1.63 -0.62
CA PHE A 105 7.82 -3.02 -0.81
C PHE A 105 8.20 -3.44 -2.23
N LEU A 106 9.01 -4.48 -2.35
CA LEU A 106 9.58 -4.93 -3.61
C LEU A 106 8.88 -6.19 -4.08
N LEU A 107 8.36 -6.18 -5.30
CA LEU A 107 7.64 -7.29 -5.88
C LEU A 107 8.34 -7.75 -7.16
N PRO A 108 9.13 -8.83 -7.11
CA PRO A 108 9.52 -9.52 -8.33
C PRO A 108 8.28 -10.05 -9.02
N ALA A 109 8.03 -9.62 -10.25
CA ALA A 109 6.86 -9.97 -11.02
C ALA A 109 7.26 -10.53 -12.38
N SER A 110 6.54 -11.55 -12.83
CA SER A 110 6.72 -12.12 -14.16
C SER A 110 5.69 -11.54 -15.12
N LEU A 111 6.17 -11.03 -16.22
CA LEU A 111 5.36 -10.50 -17.31
C LEU A 111 5.02 -11.65 -18.26
N GLY A 112 3.74 -11.84 -18.52
CA GLY A 112 3.28 -12.77 -19.53
C GLY A 112 3.83 -12.45 -20.92
N ALA A 113 3.40 -13.19 -21.94
CA ALA A 113 3.90 -13.11 -23.31
C ALA A 113 3.65 -11.77 -24.04
N SER A 114 3.17 -10.74 -23.35
CA SER A 114 2.99 -9.42 -23.94
C SER A 114 4.33 -8.83 -24.35
N ARG A 115 4.49 -8.59 -25.64
CA ARG A 115 5.68 -7.95 -26.22
C ARG A 115 5.55 -6.44 -26.35
N GLN A 116 4.39 -5.88 -25.99
CA GLN A 116 4.16 -4.45 -26.09
C GLN A 116 4.82 -3.72 -24.91
N ARG A 117 5.56 -2.67 -25.22
CA ARG A 117 6.06 -1.69 -24.25
C ARG A 117 5.77 -0.30 -24.81
N PRO A 118 5.40 0.66 -24.00
CA PRO A 118 5.21 0.58 -22.55
C PRO A 118 4.01 -0.32 -22.13
N LEU A 119 4.11 -0.95 -20.95
CA LEU A 119 3.06 -1.77 -20.35
C LEU A 119 2.63 -1.16 -19.03
N SER A 120 1.36 -0.85 -18.86
CA SER A 120 0.82 -0.40 -17.59
C SER A 120 0.62 -1.58 -16.62
N VAL A 121 0.97 -1.38 -15.36
CA VAL A 121 0.74 -2.31 -14.27
C VAL A 121 0.09 -1.57 -13.10
N SER A 122 -0.90 -2.21 -12.47
CA SER A 122 -1.60 -1.66 -11.32
C SER A 122 -1.52 -2.64 -10.16
N LEU A 123 -1.28 -2.11 -8.96
CA LEU A 123 -1.31 -2.86 -7.70
C LEU A 123 -2.45 -2.32 -6.85
N SER A 124 -3.13 -3.23 -6.13
CA SER A 124 -3.96 -2.86 -5.00
C SER A 124 -3.22 -3.11 -3.71
N VAL A 125 -3.36 -2.20 -2.76
CA VAL A 125 -2.85 -2.33 -1.40
C VAL A 125 -3.97 -2.09 -0.40
N ARG A 126 -4.23 -3.09 0.46
CA ARG A 126 -5.13 -2.97 1.60
C ARG A 126 -4.30 -2.89 2.87
N TYR A 127 -4.59 -1.89 3.69
CA TYR A 127 -3.80 -1.61 4.89
C TYR A 127 -4.63 -0.94 5.97
N GLN A 128 -4.08 -0.91 7.16
CA GLN A 128 -4.57 -0.14 8.30
C GLN A 128 -3.42 0.69 8.87
N THR A 129 -3.74 1.88 9.35
CA THR A 129 -2.82 2.76 10.06
C THR A 129 -3.41 3.19 11.38
N CYS A 130 -2.55 3.31 12.37
CA CYS A 130 -2.89 3.88 13.67
C CYS A 130 -1.87 4.94 14.06
N SER A 131 -2.27 5.86 14.92
CA SER A 131 -1.39 6.66 15.76
C SER A 131 -1.42 6.09 17.18
N ASP A 132 -0.78 6.77 18.12
CA ASP A 132 -0.88 6.39 19.55
C ASP A 132 -2.27 6.69 20.14
N GLU A 133 -3.09 7.50 19.43
CA GLU A 133 -4.41 7.93 19.91
C GLU A 133 -5.56 7.24 19.16
N ILE A 134 -5.43 7.02 17.87
CA ILE A 134 -6.52 6.51 17.04
C ILE A 134 -6.06 5.45 16.04
N CYS A 135 -6.92 4.48 15.77
CA CYS A 135 -6.80 3.57 14.64
C CYS A 135 -7.83 3.92 13.56
N LEU A 136 -7.35 4.15 12.34
CA LEU A 136 -8.21 4.37 11.21
C LEU A 136 -8.79 3.04 10.70
N PRO A 137 -9.98 3.03 10.09
CA PRO A 137 -10.50 1.85 9.44
C PRO A 137 -9.56 1.36 8.33
N PRO A 138 -9.49 0.03 8.10
CA PRO A 138 -8.74 -0.50 6.97
C PRO A 138 -9.25 0.08 5.65
N VAL A 139 -8.34 0.47 4.79
CA VAL A 139 -8.62 1.06 3.48
C VAL A 139 -7.89 0.31 2.38
N GLU A 140 -8.38 0.45 1.16
CA GLU A 140 -7.74 -0.06 -0.05
C GLU A 140 -7.38 1.11 -0.98
N ARG A 141 -6.20 1.04 -1.60
CA ARG A 141 -5.70 2.02 -2.56
C ARG A 141 -5.08 1.31 -3.75
N THR A 142 -5.14 1.96 -4.90
CA THR A 142 -4.48 1.51 -6.13
C THR A 142 -3.30 2.42 -6.44
N ALA A 143 -2.20 1.81 -6.85
CA ALA A 143 -1.04 2.51 -7.38
C ALA A 143 -0.69 1.95 -8.76
N GLU A 144 -0.25 2.80 -9.66
CA GLU A 144 0.01 2.45 -11.06
C GLU A 144 1.41 2.84 -11.48
N ALA A 145 2.00 2.04 -12.36
CA ALA A 145 3.29 2.32 -13.00
C ALA A 145 3.27 1.90 -14.47
N VAL A 146 4.24 2.42 -15.20
CA VAL A 146 4.49 2.04 -16.59
C VAL A 146 5.84 1.37 -16.70
N ILE A 147 5.84 0.13 -17.16
CA ILE A 147 7.04 -0.65 -17.42
C ILE A 147 7.55 -0.26 -18.82
N GLN A 148 8.73 0.36 -18.85
CA GLN A 148 9.39 0.74 -20.09
C GLN A 148 10.19 -0.44 -20.68
N ALA A 149 10.48 -0.38 -21.98
CA ALA A 149 11.44 -1.28 -22.60
C ALA A 149 12.85 -1.02 -22.06
N GLY A 150 13.59 -2.07 -21.77
CA GLY A 150 14.96 -1.98 -21.27
C GLY A 150 15.46 -3.30 -20.72
N HIS A 151 16.57 -3.25 -20.05
CA HIS A 151 17.18 -4.42 -19.39
C HIS A 151 17.55 -4.03 -17.97
N ALA A 152 16.83 -4.57 -17.00
CA ALA A 152 17.22 -4.55 -15.61
C ALA A 152 17.19 -5.99 -15.07
N VAL A 153 18.04 -6.27 -14.12
CA VAL A 153 18.05 -7.54 -13.39
C VAL A 153 17.43 -7.24 -12.04
N PRO A 154 16.24 -7.82 -11.73
CA PRO A 154 15.62 -7.63 -10.43
C PRO A 154 16.60 -7.93 -9.30
N HIS A 155 16.80 -6.97 -8.41
CA HIS A 155 17.69 -7.11 -7.26
C HIS A 155 16.97 -6.73 -5.98
N ILE A 156 16.98 -7.66 -5.01
CA ILE A 156 16.45 -7.41 -3.66
C ILE A 156 17.63 -7.07 -2.75
N PRO A 157 17.67 -5.87 -2.17
CA PRO A 157 18.74 -5.50 -1.26
C PRO A 157 18.77 -6.38 0.00
N PRO A 158 19.93 -6.54 0.65
CA PRO A 158 20.01 -7.21 1.95
C PRO A 158 19.10 -6.56 2.99
N GLY A 159 18.58 -7.37 3.93
CA GLY A 159 17.73 -6.88 5.02
C GLY A 159 16.22 -6.88 4.72
N TYR A 160 15.83 -7.19 3.50
CA TYR A 160 14.41 -7.38 3.18
C TYR A 160 13.93 -8.77 3.61
N GLN A 161 12.68 -8.83 4.05
CA GLN A 161 12.00 -10.06 4.46
C GLN A 161 11.01 -10.48 3.39
N ARG A 162 11.08 -11.74 2.97
CA ARG A 162 10.18 -12.32 1.97
C ARG A 162 8.84 -12.71 2.59
N VAL A 163 7.76 -12.32 1.95
CA VAL A 163 6.38 -12.68 2.31
C VAL A 163 5.68 -13.25 1.10
N ALA A 164 5.08 -14.44 1.23
CA ALA A 164 4.30 -15.03 0.14
C ALA A 164 2.99 -14.27 -0.06
N ILE A 165 2.68 -13.94 -1.31
CA ILE A 165 1.38 -13.42 -1.70
C ILE A 165 0.48 -14.63 -1.99
N LYS A 166 -0.63 -14.72 -1.25
CA LYS A 166 -1.69 -15.68 -1.63
C LYS A 166 -2.58 -14.99 -2.66
N PRO A 167 -2.83 -15.64 -3.80
CA PRO A 167 -3.76 -15.15 -4.81
C PRO A 167 -5.17 -14.96 -4.25
#